data_efe97556ebc1e976267e6f0363c18ca3
#
_entry.id   efe97556ebc1e976267e6f0363c18ca3
#
_cell.length_a   1.000
_cell.length_b   1.000
_cell.length_c   1.000
_cell.angle_alpha   90.00
_cell.angle_beta   90.00
_cell.angle_gamma   90.00
#
_symmetry.space_group_name_H-M   'P 1'
#
loop_
_entity.id
_entity.type
_entity.pdbx_description
1 polymer ?
#
loop_
_entity_poly.entity_id
_entity_poly.type
_entity_poly.pdbx_seq_one_letter_code
_entity_poly.pdbx_strand_id
1 'polypeptide(L)'
;MDEKRKIMLVDDEVDFLEIMAKFFKRRKIDFETAGGCVEALDRLGQDNFDVVIMDVSMPGLDGLECMAEMKKVQPELEVIILTGHASLDVGITGMKKGAFDYCLKPVDFDELLEKIVLGKEKFSAQGGR
;
A
#
# COMPACT_ATOMS: atom_id res chain seq x y z
N MET A 1 18.96 -17.02 2.92
CA MET A 1 18.73 -16.19 1.74
C MET A 1 17.42 -15.44 1.84
N ASP A 2 17.51 -14.16 1.75
CA ASP A 2 16.32 -13.34 1.89
C ASP A 2 15.54 -13.31 0.61
N GLU A 3 14.24 -13.54 0.71
CA GLU A 3 13.36 -13.31 -0.41
C GLU A 3 13.18 -11.81 -0.59
N LYS A 4 13.29 -11.38 -1.83
CA LYS A 4 12.93 -10.01 -2.13
C LYS A 4 11.43 -9.87 -2.07
N ARG A 5 10.97 -8.93 -1.29
CA ARG A 5 9.57 -8.62 -1.19
C ARG A 5 9.27 -7.38 -2.02
N LYS A 6 8.06 -7.31 -2.52
CA LYS A 6 7.63 -6.24 -3.41
C LYS A 6 6.67 -5.31 -2.68
N ILE A 7 6.52 -4.15 -3.28
CA ILE A 7 5.46 -3.20 -2.90
C ILE A 7 4.28 -3.45 -3.81
N MET A 8 3.07 -3.41 -3.25
CA MET A 8 1.86 -3.41 -4.06
C MET A 8 1.23 -2.04 -4.03
N LEU A 9 0.83 -1.54 -5.19
CA LEU A 9 0.13 -0.28 -5.32
C LEU A 9 -1.28 -0.55 -5.78
N VAL A 10 -2.27 -0.16 -4.97
CA VAL A 10 -3.68 -0.43 -5.24
C VAL A 10 -4.40 0.88 -5.49
N ASP A 11 -4.88 1.09 -6.70
CA ASP A 11 -5.59 2.29 -7.10
C ASP A 11 -6.36 2.01 -8.38
N ASP A 12 -7.53 2.61 -8.54
CA ASP A 12 -8.32 2.42 -9.75
C ASP A 12 -8.01 3.45 -10.85
N GLU A 13 -7.18 4.45 -10.57
CA GLU A 13 -6.79 5.45 -11.54
C GLU A 13 -5.56 5.01 -12.32
N VAL A 14 -5.77 4.64 -13.58
CA VAL A 14 -4.70 4.11 -14.44
C VAL A 14 -3.56 5.12 -14.59
N ASP A 15 -3.90 6.40 -14.77
CA ASP A 15 -2.87 7.43 -14.95
C ASP A 15 -1.98 7.55 -13.71
N PHE A 16 -2.57 7.48 -12.53
CA PHE A 16 -1.81 7.54 -11.29
C PHE A 16 -0.88 6.33 -11.16
N LEU A 17 -1.38 5.15 -11.49
CA LEU A 17 -0.56 3.93 -11.45
C LEU A 17 0.63 4.04 -12.40
N GLU A 18 0.43 4.63 -13.58
CA GLU A 18 1.51 4.79 -14.55
C GLU A 18 2.59 5.76 -14.04
N ILE A 19 2.17 6.86 -13.43
CA ILE A 19 3.11 7.83 -12.86
C ILE A 19 3.93 7.18 -11.75
N MET A 20 3.27 6.47 -10.86
CA MET A 20 3.94 5.79 -9.76
C MET A 20 4.87 4.69 -10.25
N ALA A 21 4.46 3.98 -11.31
CA ALA A 21 5.29 2.94 -11.89
C ALA A 21 6.62 3.51 -12.39
N LYS A 22 6.56 4.67 -13.06
CA LYS A 22 7.78 5.33 -13.54
C LYS A 22 8.69 5.73 -12.37
N PHE A 23 8.09 6.25 -11.31
CA PHE A 23 8.84 6.65 -10.13
C PHE A 23 9.56 5.46 -9.50
N PHE A 24 8.85 4.35 -9.31
CA PHE A 24 9.44 3.15 -8.71
C PHE A 24 10.51 2.54 -9.60
N LYS A 25 10.29 2.50 -10.92
CA LYS A 25 11.28 1.96 -11.84
C LYS A 25 12.59 2.75 -11.82
N ARG A 26 12.49 4.05 -11.74
CA ARG A 26 13.68 4.90 -11.66
C ARG A 26 14.51 4.61 -10.41
N ARG A 27 13.86 4.22 -9.34
CA ARG A 27 14.52 3.93 -8.08
C ARG A 27 14.80 2.45 -7.87
N LYS A 28 14.53 1.64 -8.90
CA LYS A 28 14.78 0.20 -8.89
C LYS A 28 14.05 -0.49 -7.73
N ILE A 29 12.83 -0.06 -7.48
CA ILE A 29 11.96 -0.65 -6.46
C ILE A 29 11.08 -1.68 -7.14
N ASP A 30 11.09 -2.92 -6.61
CA ASP A 30 10.19 -3.97 -7.12
C ASP A 30 8.77 -3.69 -6.67
N PHE A 31 7.83 -3.72 -7.61
CA PHE A 31 6.44 -3.40 -7.30
C PHE A 31 5.49 -4.13 -8.25
N GLU A 32 4.24 -4.26 -7.82
CA GLU A 32 3.14 -4.66 -8.68
C GLU A 32 1.96 -3.73 -8.43
N THR A 33 1.07 -3.65 -9.40
CA THR A 33 -0.11 -2.80 -9.30
C THR A 33 -1.37 -3.66 -9.27
N ALA A 34 -2.40 -3.14 -8.64
CA ALA A 34 -3.72 -3.75 -8.63
C ALA A 34 -4.75 -2.64 -8.78
N GLY A 35 -5.78 -2.89 -9.59
CA GLY A 35 -6.81 -1.91 -9.86
C GLY A 35 -7.93 -1.87 -8.83
N GLY A 36 -7.89 -2.72 -7.82
CA GLY A 36 -8.91 -2.78 -6.78
C GLY A 36 -8.63 -3.87 -5.78
N CYS A 37 -9.56 -4.04 -4.85
CA CYS A 37 -9.36 -4.95 -3.73
C CYS A 37 -9.29 -6.43 -4.15
N VAL A 38 -10.15 -6.84 -5.05
CA VAL A 38 -10.19 -8.24 -5.49
C VAL A 38 -8.86 -8.64 -6.11
N GLU A 39 -8.34 -7.79 -6.99
CA GLU A 39 -7.06 -8.05 -7.62
C GLU A 39 -5.92 -8.03 -6.60
N ALA A 40 -5.98 -7.10 -5.64
CA ALA A 40 -4.97 -6.99 -4.60
C ALA A 40 -4.92 -8.27 -3.75
N LEU A 41 -6.08 -8.78 -3.35
CA LEU A 41 -6.15 -10.00 -2.56
C LEU A 41 -5.65 -11.21 -3.35
N ASP A 42 -5.95 -11.26 -4.63
CA ASP A 42 -5.48 -12.32 -5.50
C ASP A 42 -3.95 -12.33 -5.57
N ARG A 43 -3.34 -11.15 -5.75
CA ARG A 43 -1.89 -11.05 -5.81
C ARG A 43 -1.23 -11.42 -4.48
N LEU A 44 -1.85 -11.05 -3.36
CA LEU A 44 -1.33 -11.42 -2.03
C LEU A 44 -1.32 -12.94 -1.82
N GLY A 45 -2.22 -13.65 -2.48
CA GLY A 45 -2.25 -15.11 -2.41
C GLY A 45 -1.18 -15.77 -3.27
N GLN A 46 -0.53 -15.03 -4.16
CA GLN A 46 0.41 -15.59 -5.13
C GLN A 46 1.84 -15.15 -4.96
N ASP A 47 2.09 -14.04 -4.25
CA ASP A 47 3.43 -13.48 -4.17
C ASP A 47 3.63 -12.83 -2.80
N ASN A 48 4.87 -12.47 -2.52
CA ASN A 48 5.27 -11.92 -1.23
C ASN A 48 5.37 -10.39 -1.31
N PHE A 49 4.68 -9.71 -0.40
CA PHE A 49 4.71 -8.25 -0.29
C PHE A 49 5.02 -7.87 1.15
N ASP A 50 5.67 -6.73 1.34
CA ASP A 50 5.90 -6.19 2.69
C ASP A 50 5.13 -4.90 2.92
N VAL A 51 4.94 -4.09 1.89
CA VAL A 51 4.22 -2.82 1.99
C VAL A 51 3.17 -2.75 0.89
N VAL A 52 1.97 -2.35 1.26
CA VAL A 52 0.90 -2.03 0.31
C VAL A 52 0.59 -0.55 0.42
N ILE A 53 0.52 0.13 -0.72
CA ILE A 53 0.08 1.52 -0.81
C ILE A 53 -1.29 1.48 -1.45
N MET A 54 -2.31 1.96 -0.74
CA MET A 54 -3.69 1.79 -1.19
C MET A 54 -4.48 3.07 -1.09
N ASP A 55 -5.12 3.45 -2.19
CA ASP A 55 -6.08 4.53 -2.22
C ASP A 55 -7.38 4.05 -1.55
N VAL A 56 -7.85 4.76 -0.54
CA VAL A 56 -9.08 4.38 0.16
C VAL A 56 -10.31 5.12 -0.35
N SER A 57 -10.15 5.98 -1.34
CA SER A 57 -11.27 6.73 -1.91
C SER A 57 -11.80 6.13 -3.21
N MET A 58 -11.45 4.89 -3.52
CA MET A 58 -11.94 4.21 -4.72
C MET A 58 -13.44 3.97 -4.65
N PRO A 59 -14.19 4.28 -5.72
CA PRO A 59 -15.65 4.08 -5.73
C PRO A 59 -16.04 2.61 -5.49
N GLY A 60 -17.12 2.42 -4.76
CA GLY A 60 -17.66 1.09 -4.53
C GLY A 60 -16.81 0.19 -3.66
N LEU A 61 -15.80 0.75 -3.02
CA LEU A 61 -14.86 -0.01 -2.21
C LEU A 61 -14.74 0.61 -0.83
N ASP A 62 -14.86 -0.21 0.21
CA ASP A 62 -14.45 0.20 1.53
C ASP A 62 -12.97 -0.17 1.67
N GLY A 63 -12.09 0.81 1.57
CA GLY A 63 -10.65 0.59 1.64
C GLY A 63 -10.22 0.04 2.99
N LEU A 64 -10.92 0.40 4.06
CA LEU A 64 -10.59 -0.10 5.39
C LEU A 64 -10.96 -1.58 5.54
N GLU A 65 -12.08 -1.99 4.97
CA GLU A 65 -12.43 -3.41 4.93
C GLU A 65 -11.43 -4.19 4.10
N CYS A 66 -11.00 -3.63 2.97
CA CYS A 66 -9.99 -4.26 2.13
C CYS A 66 -8.68 -4.45 2.90
N MET A 67 -8.26 -3.43 3.63
CA MET A 67 -7.05 -3.53 4.45
C MET A 67 -7.18 -4.66 5.47
N ALA A 68 -8.34 -4.78 6.12
CA ALA A 68 -8.56 -5.84 7.09
C ALA A 68 -8.44 -7.22 6.44
N GLU A 69 -9.01 -7.39 5.24
CA GLU A 69 -8.90 -8.66 4.52
C GLU A 69 -7.46 -8.96 4.10
N MET A 70 -6.73 -7.95 3.65
CA MET A 70 -5.33 -8.13 3.30
C MET A 70 -4.50 -8.57 4.50
N LYS A 71 -4.75 -7.99 5.67
CA LYS A 71 -4.02 -8.35 6.88
C LYS A 71 -4.39 -9.73 7.40
N LYS A 72 -5.56 -10.26 7.04
CA LYS A 72 -5.88 -11.66 7.33
C LYS A 72 -5.02 -12.60 6.51
N VAL A 73 -4.73 -12.23 5.27
CA VAL A 73 -3.88 -13.05 4.38
C VAL A 73 -2.42 -12.96 4.80
N GLN A 74 -1.94 -11.76 5.10
CA GLN A 74 -0.55 -11.52 5.52
C GLN A 74 -0.55 -10.58 6.73
N PRO A 75 -0.58 -11.13 7.96
CA PRO A 75 -0.73 -10.30 9.17
C PRO A 75 0.37 -9.27 9.39
N GLU A 76 1.58 -9.53 8.92
CA GLU A 76 2.71 -8.61 9.10
C GLU A 76 2.75 -7.50 8.06
N LEU A 77 1.88 -7.55 7.05
CA LEU A 77 1.83 -6.58 5.97
C LEU A 77 1.63 -5.16 6.51
N GLU A 78 2.44 -4.23 6.03
CA GLU A 78 2.29 -2.83 6.41
C GLU A 78 1.55 -2.08 5.31
N VAL A 79 0.51 -1.34 5.68
CA VAL A 79 -0.35 -0.65 4.73
C VAL A 79 -0.20 0.86 4.88
N ILE A 80 0.12 1.54 3.77
CA ILE A 80 0.13 2.99 3.70
C ILE A 80 -1.10 3.42 2.94
N ILE A 81 -1.92 4.25 3.54
CA ILE A 81 -3.18 4.70 2.95
C ILE A 81 -2.94 5.98 2.17
N LEU A 82 -3.43 6.04 0.94
CA LEU A 82 -3.49 7.28 0.18
C LEU A 82 -4.91 7.84 0.30
N THR A 83 -5.02 9.11 0.60
CA THR A 83 -6.32 9.75 0.80
C THR A 83 -6.28 11.19 0.31
N GLY A 84 -7.41 11.67 -0.25
CA GLY A 84 -7.56 13.08 -0.58
C GLY A 84 -7.95 13.89 0.65
N HIS A 85 -7.91 15.21 0.55
CA HIS A 85 -8.29 16.07 1.66
C HIS A 85 -9.73 15.82 2.13
N ALA A 86 -10.63 15.50 1.20
CA ALA A 86 -12.02 15.23 1.53
C ALA A 86 -12.21 13.92 2.29
N SER A 87 -11.22 13.04 2.28
CA SER A 87 -11.30 11.72 2.92
C SER A 87 -10.29 11.58 4.06
N LEU A 88 -9.82 12.70 4.61
CA LEU A 88 -8.79 12.67 5.65
C LEU A 88 -9.27 11.91 6.89
N ASP A 89 -10.54 12.03 7.24
CA ASP A 89 -11.11 11.30 8.37
C ASP A 89 -11.03 9.78 8.17
N VAL A 90 -11.16 9.32 6.92
CA VAL A 90 -10.99 7.89 6.61
C VAL A 90 -9.54 7.47 6.84
N GLY A 91 -8.59 8.32 6.45
CA GLY A 91 -7.17 8.05 6.72
C GLY A 91 -6.88 7.92 8.21
N ILE A 92 -7.42 8.84 9.00
CA ILE A 92 -7.24 8.83 10.45
C ILE A 92 -7.86 7.55 11.06
N THR A 93 -9.05 7.18 10.60
CA THR A 93 -9.69 5.94 11.05
C THR A 93 -8.84 4.72 10.68
N GLY A 94 -8.25 4.74 9.48
CA GLY A 94 -7.37 3.66 9.04
C GLY A 94 -6.16 3.50 9.95
N MET A 95 -5.58 4.61 10.42
CA MET A 95 -4.48 4.55 11.38
C MET A 95 -4.91 3.84 12.66
N LYS A 96 -6.10 4.15 13.14
CA LYS A 96 -6.66 3.49 14.35
C LYS A 96 -6.93 2.01 14.12
N LYS A 97 -7.15 1.60 12.87
CA LYS A 97 -7.44 0.21 12.52
C LYS A 97 -6.20 -0.57 12.08
N GLY A 98 -5.02 0.02 12.19
CA GLY A 98 -3.78 -0.71 12.00
C GLY A 98 -2.99 -0.38 10.75
N ALA A 99 -3.34 0.67 10.02
CA ALA A 99 -2.48 1.13 8.92
C ALA A 99 -1.15 1.62 9.50
N PHE A 100 -0.09 1.45 8.73
CA PHE A 100 1.23 1.93 9.12
C PHE A 100 1.28 3.45 9.12
N ASP A 101 0.80 4.05 8.02
CA ASP A 101 0.80 5.50 7.87
C ASP A 101 -0.16 5.88 6.74
N TYR A 102 -0.27 7.18 6.48
CA TYR A 102 -1.07 7.69 5.36
C TYR A 102 -0.34 8.82 4.66
N CYS A 103 -0.72 9.08 3.41
CA CYS A 103 -0.24 10.23 2.64
C CYS A 103 -1.44 10.90 1.98
N LEU A 104 -1.39 12.21 1.90
CA LEU A 104 -2.41 12.98 1.19
C LEU A 104 -2.10 13.03 -0.30
N LYS A 105 -3.13 12.98 -1.13
CA LYS A 105 -3.00 13.26 -2.56
C LYS A 105 -3.15 14.77 -2.78
N PRO A 106 -2.38 15.38 -3.69
CA PRO A 106 -1.36 14.76 -4.55
C PRO A 106 -0.14 14.31 -3.75
N VAL A 107 0.44 13.19 -4.18
CA VAL A 107 1.50 12.53 -3.42
C VAL A 107 2.82 13.26 -3.58
N ASP A 108 3.50 13.50 -2.46
CA ASP A 108 4.90 13.90 -2.45
C ASP A 108 5.71 12.60 -2.49
N PHE A 109 6.44 12.38 -3.59
CA PHE A 109 7.16 11.11 -3.78
C PHE A 109 8.26 10.90 -2.76
N ASP A 110 8.93 11.95 -2.33
CA ASP A 110 10.00 11.82 -1.33
C ASP A 110 9.42 11.42 0.03
N GLU A 111 8.30 12.02 0.39
CA GLU A 111 7.60 11.67 1.62
C GLU A 111 7.12 10.21 1.57
N LEU A 112 6.54 9.82 0.45
CA LEU A 112 6.05 8.44 0.29
C LEU A 112 7.20 7.44 0.35
N LEU A 113 8.32 7.75 -0.30
CA LEU A 113 9.47 6.87 -0.30
C LEU A 113 10.01 6.66 1.12
N GLU A 114 10.07 7.73 1.91
CA GLU A 114 10.50 7.63 3.30
C GLU A 114 9.59 6.70 4.10
N LYS A 115 8.27 6.84 3.91
CA LYS A 115 7.30 5.98 4.59
C LYS A 115 7.41 4.53 4.14
N ILE A 116 7.68 4.29 2.87
CA ILE A 116 7.92 2.94 2.36
C ILE A 116 9.11 2.30 3.06
N VAL A 117 10.21 3.04 3.17
CA VAL A 117 11.42 2.53 3.83
C VAL A 117 11.11 2.17 5.29
N LEU A 118 10.43 3.05 6.00
CA LEU A 118 10.07 2.81 7.39
C LEU A 118 9.10 1.62 7.52
N GLY A 119 8.17 1.47 6.59
CA GLY A 119 7.25 0.34 6.57
C GLY A 119 7.97 -0.98 6.36
N LYS A 120 8.94 -1.02 5.45
CA LYS A 120 9.75 -2.20 5.22
C LYS A 120 10.56 -2.58 6.47
N GLU A 121 11.08 -1.58 7.17
CA GLU A 121 11.84 -1.82 8.39
C GLU A 121 10.93 -2.39 9.48
N LYS A 122 9.74 -1.86 9.62
CA LYS A 122 8.78 -2.37 10.60
C LYS A 122 8.37 -3.80 10.27
N PHE A 123 8.12 -4.09 9.00
CA PHE A 123 7.80 -5.44 8.54
C PHE A 123 8.90 -6.43 8.98
N SER A 124 10.14 -6.08 8.71
CA SER A 124 11.28 -6.94 9.09
C SER A 124 11.41 -7.10 10.59
N ALA A 125 11.20 -6.02 11.35
CA ALA A 125 11.31 -6.05 12.81
C ALA A 125 10.23 -6.94 13.45
N GLN A 126 9.10 -7.13 12.78
CA GLN A 126 8.03 -8.01 13.26
C GLN A 126 8.22 -9.46 12.86
N GLY A 127 9.38 -9.79 12.29
CA GLY A 127 9.66 -11.15 11.84
C GLY A 127 9.07 -11.50 10.49
N GLY A 128 8.70 -10.50 9.69
CA GLY A 128 8.23 -10.71 8.33
C GLY A 128 9.34 -11.29 7.47
N ARG A 129 8.98 -12.23 6.57
CA ARG A 129 9.97 -12.95 5.77
C ARG A 129 9.72 -12.79 4.30
#